data_a6d84f54fc327362e5bb4a8d5a75de7f
#
_entry.id   a6d84f54fc327362e5bb4a8d5a75de7f
#
_cell.length_a   1.000
_cell.length_b   1.000
_cell.length_c   1.000
_cell.angle_alpha   90.00
_cell.angle_beta   90.00
_cell.angle_gamma   90.00
#
_symmetry.space_group_name_H-M   'P 1'
#
loop_
_entity.id
_entity.type
_entity.pdbx_description
1 polymer ?
#
loop_
_entity_poly.entity_id
_entity_poly.type
_entity_poly.pdbx_seq_one_letter_code
_entity_poly.pdbx_strand_id
1 'polypeptide(L)'
;MLDVGANNGYYSLLASRLSGGTARVFAFEPSIACLKFLKHHLRVNRLQQVTLLEAAAGRVAGTAWFEDGSGTGTGHLADQGTHEVRVVTLDATVAEHNIVPTHVKIDVEGAELDVLHGAVNILQTYQPEIYLSTHGARIHAECCQFLRELGYLLQPIRGDQLEATPEIYCTPSSSIRQQAA
;
A
#
# COMPACT_ATOMS: atom_id res chain seq x y z
N MET A 1 -0.31 9.31 -5.12
CA MET A 1 -0.62 7.89 -4.86
C MET A 1 0.42 7.31 -3.92
N LEU A 2 0.00 6.44 -2.99
CA LEU A 2 0.90 5.59 -2.21
C LEU A 2 0.84 4.18 -2.82
N ASP A 3 1.99 3.60 -3.18
CA ASP A 3 2.14 2.25 -3.75
C ASP A 3 2.89 1.38 -2.73
N VAL A 4 2.12 0.70 -1.87
CA VAL A 4 2.64 -0.08 -0.73
C VAL A 4 2.80 -1.53 -1.15
N GLY A 5 4.03 -2.05 -1.04
CA GLY A 5 4.46 -3.29 -1.67
C GLY A 5 4.67 -3.09 -3.16
N ALA A 6 5.50 -2.10 -3.52
CA ALA A 6 5.68 -1.71 -4.92
C ALA A 6 6.36 -2.77 -5.79
N ASN A 7 7.03 -3.74 -5.17
CA ASN A 7 7.72 -4.83 -5.84
C ASN A 7 8.67 -4.30 -6.94
N ASN A 8 8.50 -4.71 -8.17
CA ASN A 8 9.28 -4.23 -9.32
C ASN A 8 8.81 -2.87 -9.90
N GLY A 9 7.79 -2.24 -9.28
CA GLY A 9 7.29 -0.91 -9.66
C GLY A 9 6.21 -0.88 -10.73
N TYR A 10 5.52 -1.99 -10.97
CA TYR A 10 4.48 -2.06 -12.00
C TYR A 10 3.38 -1.01 -11.79
N TYR A 11 2.79 -0.93 -10.58
CA TYR A 11 1.72 0.03 -10.30
C TYR A 11 2.23 1.48 -10.23
N SER A 12 3.44 1.70 -9.75
CA SER A 12 4.09 3.01 -9.80
C SER A 12 4.26 3.51 -11.24
N LEU A 13 4.69 2.63 -12.17
CA LEU A 13 4.79 2.92 -13.59
C LEU A 13 3.42 3.19 -14.21
N LEU A 14 2.43 2.33 -13.91
CA LEU A 14 1.07 2.44 -14.43
C LEU A 14 0.43 3.78 -14.02
N ALA A 15 0.48 4.13 -12.72
CA ALA A 15 -0.03 5.39 -12.21
C ALA A 15 0.63 6.61 -12.86
N SER A 16 1.96 6.56 -13.03
CA SER A 16 2.69 7.59 -13.74
C SER A 16 2.23 7.75 -15.19
N ARG A 17 2.02 6.66 -15.91
CA ARG A 17 1.59 6.69 -17.32
C ARG A 17 0.16 7.17 -17.47
N LEU A 18 -0.77 6.65 -16.65
CA LEU A 18 -2.18 7.02 -16.72
C LEU A 18 -2.43 8.48 -16.35
N SER A 19 -1.62 9.05 -15.47
CA SER A 19 -1.71 10.47 -15.10
C SER A 19 -1.00 11.42 -16.08
N GLY A 20 -0.43 10.92 -17.18
CA GLY A 20 0.40 11.73 -18.07
C GLY A 20 1.67 12.28 -17.39
N GLY A 21 2.16 11.61 -16.36
CA GLY A 21 3.34 12.01 -15.60
C GLY A 21 3.10 13.07 -14.52
N THR A 22 1.84 13.44 -14.25
CA THR A 22 1.51 14.47 -13.25
C THR A 22 1.35 13.92 -11.83
N ALA A 23 1.05 12.62 -11.66
CA ALA A 23 0.89 12.01 -10.35
C ALA A 23 2.23 11.90 -9.62
N ARG A 24 2.27 12.40 -8.37
CA ARG A 24 3.33 12.07 -7.43
C ARG A 24 3.04 10.68 -6.85
N VAL A 25 4.00 9.77 -6.94
CA VAL A 25 3.89 8.41 -6.42
C VAL A 25 4.94 8.20 -5.33
N PHE A 26 4.54 7.62 -4.21
CA PHE A 26 5.44 7.20 -3.13
C PHE A 26 5.37 5.67 -3.07
N ALA A 27 6.47 5.03 -3.47
CA ALA A 27 6.60 3.59 -3.60
C ALA A 27 7.35 3.03 -2.39
N PHE A 28 6.72 2.11 -1.65
CA PHE A 28 7.31 1.44 -0.49
C PHE A 28 7.67 0.02 -0.86
N GLU A 29 8.93 -0.34 -0.72
CA GLU A 29 9.43 -1.68 -1.01
C GLU A 29 10.61 -2.02 -0.08
N PRO A 30 10.51 -3.07 0.74
CA PRO A 30 11.59 -3.49 1.63
C PRO A 30 12.57 -4.48 1.00
N SER A 31 12.14 -5.33 0.04
CA SER A 31 12.97 -6.40 -0.51
C SER A 31 14.14 -5.87 -1.31
N ILE A 32 15.35 -6.26 -0.92
CA ILE A 32 16.60 -5.90 -1.62
C ILE A 32 16.57 -6.40 -3.08
N ALA A 33 15.99 -7.57 -3.30
CA ALA A 33 15.87 -8.15 -4.64
C ALA A 33 14.94 -7.33 -5.53
N CYS A 34 13.74 -6.98 -5.03
CA CYS A 34 12.76 -6.17 -5.75
C CYS A 34 13.28 -4.74 -6.01
N LEU A 35 13.95 -4.13 -5.03
CA LEU A 35 14.52 -2.80 -5.14
C LEU A 35 15.49 -2.65 -6.31
N LYS A 36 16.25 -3.68 -6.66
CA LYS A 36 17.15 -3.65 -7.83
C LYS A 36 16.37 -3.44 -9.13
N PHE A 37 15.28 -4.18 -9.31
CA PHE A 37 14.42 -4.06 -10.49
C PHE A 37 13.63 -2.76 -10.47
N LEU A 38 13.05 -2.38 -9.34
CA LEU A 38 12.30 -1.15 -9.19
C LEU A 38 13.16 0.08 -9.54
N LYS A 39 14.36 0.21 -8.94
CA LYS A 39 15.31 1.28 -9.26
C LYS A 39 15.67 1.31 -10.75
N HIS A 40 15.87 0.13 -11.36
CA HIS A 40 16.14 0.03 -12.81
C HIS A 40 14.94 0.53 -13.62
N HIS A 41 13.73 0.08 -13.32
CA HIS A 41 12.50 0.49 -14.02
C HIS A 41 12.24 2.00 -13.89
N LEU A 42 12.41 2.58 -12.69
CA LEU A 42 12.28 4.02 -12.49
C LEU A 42 13.25 4.81 -13.38
N ARG A 43 14.50 4.37 -13.46
CA ARG A 43 15.55 5.00 -14.26
C ARG A 43 15.28 4.92 -15.75
N VAL A 44 15.00 3.72 -16.30
CA VAL A 44 14.80 3.53 -17.75
C VAL A 44 13.55 4.20 -18.27
N ASN A 45 12.51 4.32 -17.42
CA ASN A 45 11.28 5.01 -17.74
C ASN A 45 11.29 6.50 -17.37
N ARG A 46 12.39 7.01 -16.79
CA ARG A 46 12.57 8.42 -16.39
C ARG A 46 11.46 8.93 -15.45
N LEU A 47 11.06 8.10 -14.49
CA LEU A 47 9.95 8.39 -13.56
C LEU A 47 10.44 9.26 -12.38
N GLN A 48 10.72 10.53 -12.63
CA GLN A 48 11.21 11.48 -11.62
C GLN A 48 10.16 11.83 -10.55
N GLN A 49 8.88 11.63 -10.83
CA GLN A 49 7.76 11.88 -9.91
C GLN A 49 7.49 10.72 -8.95
N VAL A 50 8.25 9.63 -9.05
CA VAL A 50 8.18 8.50 -8.11
C VAL A 50 9.26 8.65 -7.05
N THR A 51 8.85 8.78 -5.80
CA THR A 51 9.75 8.76 -4.63
C THR A 51 9.78 7.34 -4.09
N LEU A 52 10.97 6.73 -4.08
CA LEU A 52 11.17 5.38 -3.55
C LEU A 52 11.53 5.45 -2.07
N LEU A 53 10.77 4.73 -1.24
CA LEU A 53 11.05 4.48 0.16
C LEU A 53 11.46 3.01 0.32
N GLU A 54 12.74 2.79 0.62
CA GLU A 54 13.32 1.47 0.88
C GLU A 54 12.94 1.04 2.30
N ALA A 55 11.66 0.73 2.48
CA ALA A 55 11.06 0.40 3.77
C ALA A 55 9.77 -0.40 3.59
N ALA A 56 9.43 -1.23 4.57
CA ALA A 56 8.10 -1.77 4.73
C ALA A 56 7.17 -0.72 5.32
N ALA A 57 5.87 -0.81 5.02
CA ALA A 57 4.85 -0.08 5.75
C ALA A 57 4.23 -0.98 6.82
N GLY A 58 3.88 -0.41 7.97
CA GLY A 58 3.29 -1.16 9.07
C GLY A 58 2.61 -0.27 10.09
N ARG A 59 2.15 -0.88 11.20
CA ARG A 59 1.39 -0.21 12.28
C ARG A 59 2.24 0.78 13.07
N VAL A 60 3.50 0.45 13.32
CA VAL A 60 4.43 1.24 14.15
C VAL A 60 5.77 1.34 13.43
N ALA A 61 6.36 2.52 13.46
CA ALA A 61 7.68 2.75 12.88
C ALA A 61 8.77 2.06 13.71
N GLY A 62 9.79 1.51 13.03
CA GLY A 62 10.88 0.79 13.67
C GLY A 62 11.69 -0.05 12.69
N THR A 63 12.14 -1.21 13.13
CA THR A 63 12.75 -2.26 12.31
C THR A 63 12.03 -3.58 12.51
N ALA A 64 12.03 -4.43 11.50
CA ALA A 64 11.49 -5.78 11.55
C ALA A 64 12.34 -6.72 10.70
N TRP A 65 12.27 -8.01 10.99
CA TRP A 65 12.82 -9.01 10.12
C TRP A 65 12.00 -9.19 8.85
N PHE A 66 12.67 -9.38 7.73
CA PHE A 66 12.06 -9.62 6.43
C PHE A 66 12.57 -10.93 5.85
N GLU A 67 11.64 -11.76 5.39
CA GLU A 67 11.94 -13.01 4.68
C GLU A 67 11.71 -12.79 3.19
N ASP A 68 12.76 -12.99 2.37
CA ASP A 68 12.70 -12.71 0.93
C ASP A 68 11.81 -13.70 0.13
N GLY A 69 11.36 -14.78 0.73
CA GLY A 69 10.54 -15.78 0.05
C GLY A 69 11.27 -16.51 -1.10
N SER A 70 10.55 -17.39 -1.80
CA SER A 70 11.10 -18.21 -2.88
C SER A 70 11.07 -17.53 -4.28
N GLY A 71 10.52 -16.31 -4.37
CA GLY A 71 10.37 -15.58 -5.64
C GLY A 71 10.07 -14.11 -5.44
N THR A 72 10.08 -13.34 -6.55
CA THR A 72 9.69 -11.93 -6.54
C THR A 72 8.19 -11.81 -6.21
N GLY A 73 7.85 -11.22 -5.08
CA GLY A 73 6.47 -11.00 -4.66
C GLY A 73 5.98 -11.90 -3.52
N THR A 74 6.84 -12.73 -2.94
CA THR A 74 6.50 -13.58 -1.79
C THR A 74 7.25 -13.18 -0.51
N GLY A 75 7.99 -12.07 -0.55
CA GLY A 75 8.68 -11.53 0.63
C GLY A 75 7.72 -10.89 1.61
N HIS A 76 7.92 -11.12 2.91
CA HIS A 76 7.03 -10.66 3.96
C HIS A 76 7.76 -10.34 5.26
N LEU A 77 7.12 -9.56 6.13
CA LEU A 77 7.59 -9.34 7.51
C LEU A 77 7.42 -10.61 8.34
N ALA A 78 8.41 -10.96 9.13
CA ALA A 78 8.44 -12.19 9.93
C ALA A 78 9.08 -11.94 11.30
N ASP A 79 8.89 -12.89 12.24
CA ASP A 79 9.57 -12.86 13.54
C ASP A 79 11.07 -13.14 13.42
N GLN A 80 11.47 -13.88 12.38
CA GLN A 80 12.84 -14.16 11.98
C GLN A 80 12.88 -14.15 10.45
N GLY A 81 13.93 -13.61 9.86
CA GLY A 81 14.04 -13.47 8.41
C GLY A 81 15.49 -13.39 7.94
N THR A 82 15.67 -13.18 6.65
CA THR A 82 16.98 -13.11 6.00
C THR A 82 17.73 -11.81 6.31
N HIS A 83 17.02 -10.71 6.56
CA HIS A 83 17.60 -9.40 6.91
C HIS A 83 16.59 -8.50 7.63
N GLU A 84 17.10 -7.47 8.31
CA GLU A 84 16.28 -6.43 8.92
C GLU A 84 15.92 -5.35 7.88
N VAL A 85 14.68 -4.86 7.96
CA VAL A 85 14.20 -3.74 7.15
C VAL A 85 13.65 -2.64 8.04
N ARG A 86 13.72 -1.41 7.54
CA ARG A 86 13.04 -0.28 8.16
C ARG A 86 11.53 -0.44 7.98
N VAL A 87 10.77 -0.14 9.03
CA VAL A 87 9.31 -0.05 8.99
C VAL A 87 8.90 1.40 9.21
N VAL A 88 7.98 1.90 8.39
CA VAL A 88 7.40 3.24 8.51
C VAL A 88 5.87 3.14 8.60
N THR A 89 5.22 4.14 9.15
CA THR A 89 3.76 4.26 9.05
C THR A 89 3.39 5.16 7.86
N LEU A 90 2.26 4.90 7.22
CA LEU A 90 1.80 5.77 6.13
C LEU A 90 1.47 7.17 6.66
N ASP A 91 0.89 7.26 7.87
CA ASP A 91 0.57 8.54 8.52
C ASP A 91 1.82 9.42 8.70
N ALA A 92 2.92 8.86 9.23
CA ALA A 92 4.17 9.60 9.42
C ALA A 92 4.77 10.02 8.07
N THR A 93 4.77 9.13 7.08
CA THR A 93 5.30 9.43 5.75
C THR A 93 4.53 10.55 5.05
N VAL A 94 3.20 10.53 5.14
CA VAL A 94 2.33 11.56 4.57
C VAL A 94 2.59 12.91 5.22
N ALA A 95 2.75 12.95 6.55
CA ALA A 95 3.08 14.17 7.29
C ALA A 95 4.48 14.70 6.92
N GLU A 96 5.50 13.84 6.88
CA GLU A 96 6.89 14.21 6.57
C GLU A 96 7.03 14.81 5.16
N HIS A 97 6.35 14.23 4.18
CA HIS A 97 6.46 14.64 2.77
C HIS A 97 5.37 15.63 2.32
N ASN A 98 4.48 16.07 3.21
CA ASN A 98 3.35 16.95 2.91
C ASN A 98 2.52 16.40 1.71
N ILE A 99 2.07 15.16 1.83
CA ILE A 99 1.31 14.47 0.79
C ILE A 99 -0.19 14.62 1.06
N VAL A 100 -0.99 14.84 0.00
CA VAL A 100 -2.43 14.61 0.03
C VAL A 100 -2.71 13.34 -0.79
N PRO A 101 -2.84 12.17 -0.15
CA PRO A 101 -3.04 10.92 -0.86
C PRO A 101 -4.46 10.84 -1.42
N THR A 102 -4.59 10.60 -2.72
CA THR A 102 -5.87 10.36 -3.40
C THR A 102 -6.13 8.89 -3.64
N HIS A 103 -5.08 8.11 -3.76
CA HIS A 103 -5.14 6.67 -4.00
C HIS A 103 -4.07 5.96 -3.18
N VAL A 104 -4.41 4.82 -2.63
CA VAL A 104 -3.50 3.92 -1.92
C VAL A 104 -3.64 2.50 -2.50
N LYS A 105 -2.56 1.90 -2.96
CA LYS A 105 -2.50 0.47 -3.26
C LYS A 105 -1.77 -0.22 -2.12
N ILE A 106 -2.30 -1.34 -1.63
CA ILE A 106 -1.70 -2.16 -0.58
C ILE A 106 -1.67 -3.61 -1.04
N ASP A 107 -0.47 -4.21 -1.01
CA ASP A 107 -0.21 -5.59 -1.41
C ASP A 107 1.13 -5.99 -0.78
N VAL A 108 1.10 -6.53 0.45
CA VAL A 108 2.28 -6.66 1.34
C VAL A 108 2.43 -8.04 2.00
N GLU A 109 1.80 -9.06 1.40
CA GLU A 109 2.01 -10.46 1.73
C GLU A 109 1.76 -10.80 3.23
N GLY A 110 0.62 -10.28 3.76
CA GLY A 110 0.13 -10.66 5.08
C GLY A 110 0.19 -9.57 6.16
N ALA A 111 0.78 -8.40 5.86
CA ALA A 111 0.84 -7.27 6.80
C ALA A 111 -0.22 -6.17 6.50
N GLU A 112 -1.23 -6.46 5.69
CA GLU A 112 -2.20 -5.46 5.20
C GLU A 112 -2.93 -4.76 6.33
N LEU A 113 -3.35 -5.51 7.35
CA LEU A 113 -4.06 -4.92 8.50
C LEU A 113 -3.15 -3.97 9.29
N ASP A 114 -1.86 -4.30 9.43
CA ASP A 114 -0.90 -3.43 10.10
C ASP A 114 -0.62 -2.15 9.30
N VAL A 115 -0.57 -2.25 7.97
CA VAL A 115 -0.49 -1.08 7.09
C VAL A 115 -1.70 -0.18 7.27
N LEU A 116 -2.93 -0.74 7.30
CA LEU A 116 -4.15 0.02 7.52
C LEU A 116 -4.17 0.71 8.90
N HIS A 117 -3.72 0.04 9.95
CA HIS A 117 -3.56 0.65 11.27
C HIS A 117 -2.53 1.78 11.31
N GLY A 118 -1.45 1.69 10.50
CA GLY A 118 -0.47 2.76 10.34
C GLY A 118 -0.92 3.90 9.42
N ALA A 119 -2.17 3.86 8.94
CA ALA A 119 -2.77 4.79 7.99
C ALA A 119 -4.05 5.45 8.50
N VAL A 120 -4.42 5.26 9.77
CA VAL A 120 -5.74 5.70 10.31
C VAL A 120 -6.02 7.17 10.03
N ASN A 121 -5.04 8.05 10.31
CA ASN A 121 -5.22 9.49 10.13
C ASN A 121 -5.44 9.86 8.66
N ILE A 122 -4.70 9.26 7.74
CA ILE A 122 -4.86 9.55 6.30
C ILE A 122 -6.19 8.99 5.78
N LEU A 123 -6.63 7.82 6.27
CA LEU A 123 -7.89 7.21 5.87
C LEU A 123 -9.10 8.05 6.34
N GLN A 124 -9.02 8.62 7.53
CA GLN A 124 -10.06 9.48 8.08
C GLN A 124 -10.05 10.90 7.47
N THR A 125 -8.84 11.49 7.28
CA THR A 125 -8.69 12.89 6.89
C THR A 125 -8.82 13.09 5.38
N TYR A 126 -8.09 12.27 4.59
CA TYR A 126 -8.00 12.45 3.14
C TYR A 126 -8.92 11.52 2.36
N GLN A 127 -9.36 10.42 3.00
CA GLN A 127 -10.31 9.47 2.43
C GLN A 127 -9.91 9.00 1.01
N PRO A 128 -8.68 8.51 0.82
CA PRO A 128 -8.22 8.06 -0.48
C PRO A 128 -9.02 6.84 -0.95
N GLU A 129 -9.08 6.63 -2.25
CA GLU A 129 -9.49 5.35 -2.82
C GLU A 129 -8.42 4.29 -2.58
N ILE A 130 -8.83 3.06 -2.24
CA ILE A 130 -7.91 2.00 -1.85
C ILE A 130 -8.06 0.80 -2.78
N TYR A 131 -6.94 0.33 -3.31
CA TYR A 131 -6.79 -0.95 -3.99
C TYR A 131 -6.05 -1.88 -3.05
N LEU A 132 -6.76 -2.86 -2.48
CA LEU A 132 -6.23 -3.74 -1.44
C LEU A 132 -6.21 -5.18 -1.93
N SER A 133 -5.04 -5.79 -1.91
CA SER A 133 -4.83 -7.23 -2.06
C SER A 133 -4.54 -7.82 -0.70
N THR A 134 -5.26 -8.86 -0.29
CA THR A 134 -5.15 -9.45 1.05
C THR A 134 -4.66 -10.90 0.97
N HIS A 135 -3.83 -11.31 1.94
CA HIS A 135 -3.21 -12.63 1.96
C HIS A 135 -3.72 -13.45 3.16
N GLY A 136 -4.74 -14.27 2.89
CA GLY A 136 -5.38 -15.15 3.87
C GLY A 136 -6.77 -14.68 4.32
N ALA A 137 -7.68 -15.64 4.51
CA ALA A 137 -9.10 -15.36 4.80
C ALA A 137 -9.30 -14.56 6.11
N ARG A 138 -8.50 -14.81 7.15
CA ARG A 138 -8.57 -14.07 8.41
C ARG A 138 -8.19 -12.61 8.21
N ILE A 139 -7.05 -12.35 7.57
CA ILE A 139 -6.59 -10.97 7.30
C ILE A 139 -7.58 -10.24 6.41
N HIS A 140 -8.12 -10.91 5.38
CA HIS A 140 -9.16 -10.35 4.53
C HIS A 140 -10.37 -9.88 5.34
N ALA A 141 -10.92 -10.74 6.21
CA ALA A 141 -12.08 -10.40 7.03
C ALA A 141 -11.80 -9.23 7.98
N GLU A 142 -10.63 -9.24 8.65
CA GLU A 142 -10.20 -8.17 9.55
C GLU A 142 -10.01 -6.83 8.83
N CYS A 143 -9.39 -6.82 7.65
CA CYS A 143 -9.24 -5.62 6.81
C CYS A 143 -10.60 -5.08 6.34
N CYS A 144 -11.49 -5.97 5.88
CA CYS A 144 -12.83 -5.58 5.46
C CYS A 144 -13.64 -4.96 6.61
N GLN A 145 -13.58 -5.56 7.80
CA GLN A 145 -14.24 -5.01 8.99
C GLN A 145 -13.69 -3.63 9.33
N PHE A 146 -12.36 -3.50 9.42
CA PHE A 146 -11.68 -2.25 9.75
C PHE A 146 -12.05 -1.10 8.78
N LEU A 147 -12.06 -1.37 7.48
CA LEU A 147 -12.40 -0.36 6.48
C LEU A 147 -13.88 0.03 6.53
N ARG A 148 -14.79 -0.92 6.80
CA ARG A 148 -16.23 -0.62 7.01
C ARG A 148 -16.43 0.27 8.24
N GLU A 149 -15.73 0.02 9.34
CA GLU A 149 -15.77 0.86 10.55
C GLU A 149 -15.29 2.29 10.29
N LEU A 150 -14.36 2.47 9.36
CA LEU A 150 -13.92 3.78 8.86
C LEU A 150 -14.86 4.38 7.80
N GLY A 151 -15.97 3.72 7.46
CA GLY A 151 -16.98 4.23 6.54
C GLY A 151 -16.64 4.03 5.05
N TYR A 152 -15.80 3.05 4.71
CA TYR A 152 -15.54 2.68 3.33
C TYR A 152 -16.58 1.70 2.79
N LEU A 153 -16.94 1.90 1.53
CA LEU A 153 -17.67 0.94 0.71
C LEU A 153 -16.66 0.01 0.03
N LEU A 154 -16.89 -1.30 0.12
CA LEU A 154 -15.99 -2.32 -0.39
C LEU A 154 -16.63 -3.04 -1.58
N GLN A 155 -15.87 -3.19 -2.65
CA GLN A 155 -16.31 -3.89 -3.87
C GLN A 155 -15.22 -4.89 -4.30
N PRO A 156 -15.57 -6.13 -4.69
CA PRO A 156 -14.61 -7.04 -5.28
C PRO A 156 -14.11 -6.49 -6.62
N ILE A 157 -12.80 -6.58 -6.89
CA ILE A 157 -12.24 -6.20 -8.20
C ILE A 157 -12.59 -7.28 -9.26
N ARG A 158 -12.72 -8.53 -8.82
CA ARG A 158 -13.12 -9.65 -9.68
C ARG A 158 -14.21 -10.49 -9.00
N GLY A 159 -15.17 -10.94 -9.79
CA GLY A 159 -16.30 -11.74 -9.26
C GLY A 159 -17.31 -10.89 -8.51
N ASP A 160 -18.29 -11.53 -7.87
CA ASP A 160 -19.44 -10.88 -7.26
C ASP A 160 -19.48 -11.04 -5.72
N GLN A 161 -18.57 -11.84 -5.15
CA GLN A 161 -18.55 -12.15 -3.73
C GLN A 161 -17.29 -11.58 -3.08
N LEU A 162 -17.48 -10.65 -2.17
CA LEU A 162 -16.38 -9.97 -1.47
C LEU A 162 -15.52 -10.95 -0.66
N GLU A 163 -16.15 -11.94 -0.03
CA GLU A 163 -15.48 -12.92 0.83
C GLU A 163 -14.66 -13.95 0.03
N ALA A 164 -14.91 -14.09 -1.26
CA ALA A 164 -14.25 -15.03 -2.14
C ALA A 164 -13.10 -14.43 -2.97
N THR A 165 -12.89 -13.12 -2.89
CA THR A 165 -11.84 -12.43 -3.63
C THR A 165 -10.83 -11.79 -2.71
N PRO A 166 -9.52 -11.99 -2.90
CA PRO A 166 -8.50 -11.29 -2.14
C PRO A 166 -8.32 -9.83 -2.58
N GLU A 167 -8.78 -9.46 -3.76
CA GLU A 167 -8.59 -8.15 -4.37
C GLU A 167 -9.86 -7.32 -4.25
N ILE A 168 -9.80 -6.22 -3.49
CA ILE A 168 -10.92 -5.33 -3.24
C ILE A 168 -10.59 -3.87 -3.55
N TYR A 169 -11.60 -3.17 -4.07
CA TYR A 169 -11.58 -1.73 -4.28
C TYR A 169 -12.46 -1.07 -3.23
N CYS A 170 -11.90 -0.08 -2.53
CA CYS A 170 -12.59 0.57 -1.44
C CYS A 170 -12.71 2.08 -1.70
N THR A 171 -13.91 2.61 -1.56
CA THR A 171 -14.20 4.03 -1.74
C THR A 171 -14.87 4.60 -0.49
N PRO A 172 -14.58 5.87 -0.12
CA PRO A 172 -15.31 6.52 0.97
C PRO A 172 -16.80 6.58 0.67
N SER A 173 -17.64 6.33 1.66
CA SER A 173 -19.09 6.51 1.51
C SER A 173 -19.43 7.99 1.34
N SER A 174 -20.51 8.30 0.58
CA SER A 174 -20.93 9.68 0.32
C SER A 174 -21.28 10.48 1.58
N SER A 175 -21.64 9.80 2.67
CA SER A 175 -21.91 10.44 3.97
C SER A 175 -20.67 11.05 4.62
N ILE A 176 -19.47 10.56 4.30
CA ILE A 176 -18.21 11.08 4.84
C ILE A 176 -17.72 12.27 4.03
N ARG A 177 -17.89 12.28 2.70
CA ARG A 177 -17.50 13.41 1.82
C ARG A 177 -18.20 14.74 2.16
N GLN A 178 -19.38 14.71 2.82
CA GLN A 178 -20.11 15.90 3.23
C GLN A 178 -19.61 16.53 4.53
N GLN A 179 -18.81 15.83 5.34
CA GLN A 179 -18.27 16.36 6.60
C GLN A 179 -16.89 17.02 6.45
N ALA A 180 -16.22 16.82 5.31
CA ALA A 180 -14.87 17.34 5.02
C ALA A 180 -14.87 18.57 4.08
N ALA A 181 -16.03 19.08 3.65
CA ALA A 181 -16.24 20.28 2.83
C ALA A 181 -16.76 21.43 3.69
#